data_7c8cf4035786460397891156ee035e72
#
_entry.id   7c8cf4035786460397891156ee035e72
#
_cell.length_a   1.000
_cell.length_b   1.000
_cell.length_c   1.000
_cell.angle_alpha   90.00
_cell.angle_beta   90.00
_cell.angle_gamma   90.00
#
_symmetry.space_group_name_H-M   'P 1'
#
loop_
_entity.id
_entity.type
_entity.pdbx_description
1 polymer ?
#
loop_
_entity_poly.entity_id
_entity_poly.type
_entity_poly.pdbx_seq_one_letter_code
_entity_poly.pdbx_strand_id
1 'polypeptide(L)'
;MKKLQLQKLKKKRQKPNLAILGIDEVGRGPWAGPLVVGACVLGDAQIEGLTDSKKLTPKKREALAPIIREQAAVGLGWISAEELDRIGLSQALCKACRAAVKQIKVPFHEIIIDGTVNFLRDTPLASHVQVLKKADLLVPEVSAASIVAKVARDEYMYQLAEKYPGYGFEKHVGYGTAAHKAALEKLGPCPEHRKSFKPIAQYVGSTREKGDRGEDAVCDYLVESGHEIVARNWKNRFCEIDVISRFNGVLCFTEVKYRRAGGGLDAIDKKKLGQMRFAAELYLNENGGGAAILAAAEVSGDNYQVTDFLVLQ
;
A
#
# COMPACT_ATOMS: atom_id res chain seq x y z
N MET A 1 17.25 -29.29 -16.73
CA MET A 1 17.42 -28.84 -15.34
C MET A 1 16.25 -29.21 -14.42
N LYS A 2 14.97 -29.00 -14.76
CA LYS A 2 13.79 -29.30 -13.90
C LYS A 2 13.67 -30.78 -13.46
N LYS A 3 13.90 -31.75 -14.36
CA LYS A 3 13.86 -33.20 -14.02
C LYS A 3 14.88 -33.56 -12.96
N LEU A 4 16.10 -33.00 -13.02
CA LEU A 4 17.17 -33.28 -12.10
C LEU A 4 16.94 -32.71 -10.69
N GLN A 5 16.33 -31.52 -10.61
CA GLN A 5 15.90 -30.91 -9.35
C GLN A 5 14.77 -31.70 -8.69
N LEU A 6 13.78 -32.13 -9.46
CA LEU A 6 12.70 -33.01 -8.99
C LEU A 6 13.20 -34.36 -8.50
N GLN A 7 14.19 -34.95 -9.18
CA GLN A 7 14.80 -36.20 -8.72
C GLN A 7 15.61 -36.02 -7.44
N LYS A 8 16.31 -34.88 -7.28
CA LYS A 8 17.03 -34.56 -6.03
C LYS A 8 16.05 -34.34 -4.86
N LEU A 9 14.93 -33.66 -5.09
CA LEU A 9 13.85 -33.46 -4.10
C LEU A 9 13.19 -34.80 -3.70
N LYS A 10 12.88 -35.65 -4.67
CA LYS A 10 12.35 -37.01 -4.39
C LYS A 10 13.31 -37.89 -3.61
N LYS A 11 14.64 -37.85 -3.92
CA LYS A 11 15.67 -38.56 -3.16
C LYS A 11 15.86 -38.03 -1.74
N LYS A 12 15.70 -36.70 -1.52
CA LYS A 12 15.75 -36.10 -0.17
C LYS A 12 14.57 -36.54 0.69
N ARG A 13 13.37 -36.67 0.11
CA ARG A 13 12.17 -37.18 0.81
C ARG A 13 12.25 -38.61 1.29
N GLN A 14 13.15 -39.41 0.72
CA GLN A 14 13.37 -40.81 1.15
C GLN A 14 14.29 -40.93 2.38
N LYS A 15 14.82 -39.79 2.89
CA LYS A 15 15.53 -39.79 4.16
C LYS A 15 14.55 -39.59 5.31
N PRO A 16 14.45 -40.48 6.29
CA PRO A 16 13.58 -40.29 7.45
C PRO A 16 13.98 -38.99 8.18
N ASN A 17 13.00 -38.15 8.51
CA ASN A 17 13.09 -36.91 9.29
C ASN A 17 13.49 -35.58 8.59
N LEU A 18 13.29 -35.40 7.29
CA LEU A 18 13.49 -34.09 6.67
C LEU A 18 12.13 -33.42 6.40
N ALA A 19 11.60 -32.72 7.40
CA ALA A 19 10.41 -31.91 7.23
C ALA A 19 10.73 -30.64 6.40
N ILE A 20 9.90 -30.39 5.39
CA ILE A 20 9.97 -29.21 4.50
C ILE A 20 8.96 -28.18 4.96
N LEU A 21 9.37 -26.91 5.05
CA LEU A 21 8.50 -25.78 5.17
C LEU A 21 8.21 -25.21 3.77
N GLY A 22 6.98 -25.34 3.30
CA GLY A 22 6.49 -24.73 2.05
C GLY A 22 5.92 -23.34 2.27
N ILE A 23 6.25 -22.41 1.38
CA ILE A 23 5.79 -21.00 1.45
C ILE A 23 5.27 -20.56 0.08
N ASP A 24 4.10 -19.90 0.08
CA ASP A 24 3.53 -19.24 -1.10
C ASP A 24 2.80 -17.96 -0.70
N GLU A 25 2.64 -17.00 -1.64
CA GLU A 25 1.93 -15.76 -1.43
C GLU A 25 0.66 -15.65 -2.27
N VAL A 26 -0.34 -14.98 -1.72
CA VAL A 26 -1.58 -14.59 -2.41
C VAL A 26 -1.87 -13.11 -2.22
N GLY A 27 -2.47 -12.48 -3.21
CA GLY A 27 -2.84 -11.08 -3.11
C GLY A 27 -1.73 -10.10 -3.49
N ARG A 28 -0.72 -10.53 -4.28
CA ARG A 28 0.33 -9.65 -4.78
C ARG A 28 -0.16 -8.63 -5.81
N GLY A 29 -1.02 -9.04 -6.73
CA GLY A 29 -1.51 -8.22 -7.85
C GLY A 29 -2.85 -7.49 -7.68
N PRO A 30 -3.74 -7.84 -6.74
CA PRO A 30 -5.00 -7.13 -6.53
C PRO A 30 -4.80 -5.65 -6.20
N TRP A 31 -5.78 -4.83 -6.60
CA TRP A 31 -5.85 -3.40 -6.34
C TRP A 31 -6.37 -3.08 -4.93
N ALA A 32 -7.07 -4.05 -4.30
CA ALA A 32 -7.64 -3.91 -2.98
C ALA A 32 -7.43 -5.17 -2.13
N GLY A 33 -7.48 -4.97 -0.81
CA GLY A 33 -7.36 -6.02 0.20
C GLY A 33 -5.91 -6.40 0.53
N PRO A 34 -5.73 -7.29 1.50
CA PRO A 34 -4.42 -7.62 2.06
C PRO A 34 -3.56 -8.46 1.13
N LEU A 35 -2.24 -8.41 1.41
CA LEU A 35 -1.28 -9.43 0.99
C LEU A 35 -1.22 -10.51 2.06
N VAL A 36 -1.26 -11.77 1.67
CA VAL A 36 -1.18 -12.91 2.60
C VAL A 36 -0.08 -13.86 2.15
N VAL A 37 0.77 -14.29 3.07
CA VAL A 37 1.75 -15.36 2.87
C VAL A 37 1.35 -16.56 3.71
N GLY A 38 1.27 -17.72 3.09
CA GLY A 38 1.08 -19.00 3.76
C GLY A 38 2.42 -19.72 3.98
N ALA A 39 2.54 -20.38 5.10
CA ALA A 39 3.63 -21.29 5.44
C ALA A 39 3.02 -22.61 5.93
N CYS A 40 3.52 -23.75 5.48
CA CYS A 40 3.00 -25.06 5.85
C CYS A 40 4.09 -26.11 5.98
N VAL A 41 4.03 -26.90 7.05
CA VAL A 41 4.78 -28.15 7.23
C VAL A 41 3.79 -29.30 7.34
N LEU A 42 3.77 -30.19 6.37
CA LEU A 42 2.85 -31.34 6.36
C LEU A 42 3.28 -32.45 7.35
N GLY A 43 4.58 -32.58 7.65
CA GLY A 43 5.07 -33.72 8.43
C GLY A 43 4.75 -35.03 7.73
N ASP A 44 4.08 -35.95 8.45
CA ASP A 44 3.65 -37.27 7.94
C ASP A 44 2.25 -37.24 7.29
N ALA A 45 1.57 -36.08 7.28
CA ALA A 45 0.24 -35.96 6.71
C ALA A 45 0.21 -36.27 5.20
N GLN A 46 -0.71 -37.15 4.82
CA GLN A 46 -0.96 -37.50 3.42
C GLN A 46 -2.31 -36.92 3.00
N ILE A 47 -2.31 -35.72 2.44
CA ILE A 47 -3.51 -35.01 2.02
C ILE A 47 -3.67 -35.15 0.52
N GLU A 48 -4.71 -35.86 0.09
CA GLU A 48 -5.00 -36.05 -1.33
C GLU A 48 -5.51 -34.74 -1.98
N GLY A 49 -5.21 -34.58 -3.27
CA GLY A 49 -5.72 -33.45 -4.07
C GLY A 49 -4.91 -32.17 -3.93
N LEU A 50 -3.78 -32.16 -3.21
CA LEU A 50 -2.88 -31.01 -3.17
C LEU A 50 -2.27 -30.75 -4.55
N THR A 51 -2.53 -29.56 -5.09
CA THR A 51 -1.97 -29.06 -6.36
C THR A 51 -2.03 -27.54 -6.37
N ASP A 52 -1.57 -26.89 -7.46
CA ASP A 52 -1.71 -25.44 -7.69
C ASP A 52 -3.13 -24.96 -7.35
N SER A 53 -3.22 -24.06 -6.39
CA SER A 53 -4.50 -23.53 -5.90
C SER A 53 -5.36 -22.91 -7.00
N LYS A 54 -4.74 -22.40 -8.07
CA LYS A 54 -5.43 -21.80 -9.24
C LYS A 54 -6.07 -22.86 -10.14
N LYS A 55 -5.63 -24.11 -10.07
CA LYS A 55 -6.23 -25.24 -10.79
C LYS A 55 -7.41 -25.86 -10.05
N LEU A 56 -7.55 -25.59 -8.78
CA LEU A 56 -8.67 -26.04 -7.98
C LEU A 56 -9.84 -25.06 -8.09
N THR A 57 -11.04 -25.59 -8.14
CA THR A 57 -12.25 -24.76 -7.98
C THR A 57 -12.30 -24.15 -6.57
N PRO A 58 -12.99 -23.00 -6.36
CA PRO A 58 -13.16 -22.43 -5.02
C PRO A 58 -13.68 -23.48 -4.01
N LYS A 59 -14.73 -24.22 -4.37
CA LYS A 59 -15.32 -25.28 -3.54
C LYS A 59 -14.31 -26.37 -3.13
N LYS A 60 -13.38 -26.75 -4.01
CA LYS A 60 -12.34 -27.73 -3.68
C LYS A 60 -11.30 -27.14 -2.73
N ARG A 61 -10.91 -25.88 -2.91
CA ARG A 61 -9.98 -25.21 -1.98
C ARG A 61 -10.60 -25.06 -0.58
N GLU A 62 -11.86 -24.63 -0.53
CA GLU A 62 -12.62 -24.49 0.72
C GLU A 62 -12.77 -25.83 1.47
N ALA A 63 -12.93 -26.94 0.74
CA ALA A 63 -12.96 -28.27 1.36
C ALA A 63 -11.58 -28.74 1.85
N LEU A 64 -10.50 -28.39 1.16
CA LEU A 64 -9.12 -28.81 1.54
C LEU A 64 -8.53 -27.96 2.67
N ALA A 65 -8.84 -26.68 2.75
CA ALA A 65 -8.24 -25.78 3.73
C ALA A 65 -8.44 -26.22 5.19
N PRO A 66 -9.63 -26.62 5.67
CA PRO A 66 -9.79 -27.15 7.03
C PRO A 66 -9.00 -28.43 7.27
N ILE A 67 -8.95 -29.34 6.30
CA ILE A 67 -8.18 -30.59 6.40
C ILE A 67 -6.68 -30.29 6.57
N ILE A 68 -6.15 -29.34 5.79
CA ILE A 68 -4.75 -28.91 5.90
C ILE A 68 -4.50 -28.30 7.28
N ARG A 69 -5.39 -27.44 7.78
CA ARG A 69 -5.23 -26.78 9.10
C ARG A 69 -5.30 -27.78 10.26
N GLU A 70 -6.04 -28.85 10.12
CA GLU A 70 -6.16 -29.92 11.14
C GLU A 70 -4.94 -30.84 11.16
N GLN A 71 -4.41 -31.20 9.98
CA GLN A 71 -3.38 -32.24 9.85
C GLN A 71 -1.96 -31.73 9.71
N ALA A 72 -1.77 -30.42 9.49
CA ALA A 72 -0.46 -29.81 9.22
C ALA A 72 -0.22 -28.59 10.11
N ALA A 73 1.06 -28.25 10.31
CA ALA A 73 1.42 -26.99 10.92
C ALA A 73 1.32 -25.85 9.88
N VAL A 74 0.41 -24.91 10.14
CA VAL A 74 0.14 -23.80 9.23
C VAL A 74 0.37 -22.45 9.90
N GLY A 75 0.97 -21.51 9.17
CA GLY A 75 1.12 -20.11 9.56
C GLY A 75 0.66 -19.18 8.45
N LEU A 76 0.02 -18.08 8.81
CA LEU A 76 -0.44 -17.03 7.89
C LEU A 76 0.12 -15.67 8.31
N GLY A 77 0.82 -15.01 7.40
CA GLY A 77 1.30 -13.63 7.57
C GLY A 77 0.47 -12.67 6.73
N TRP A 78 -0.06 -11.64 7.37
CA TRP A 78 -0.97 -10.67 6.77
C TRP A 78 -0.32 -9.29 6.74
N ILE A 79 -0.50 -8.57 5.63
CA ILE A 79 -0.17 -7.16 5.50
C ILE A 79 -1.39 -6.46 4.89
N SER A 80 -1.90 -5.43 5.59
CA SER A 80 -3.02 -4.62 5.10
C SER A 80 -2.66 -3.82 3.85
N ALA A 81 -3.67 -3.34 3.14
CA ALA A 81 -3.47 -2.44 2.00
C ALA A 81 -2.71 -1.17 2.40
N GLU A 82 -3.06 -0.57 3.53
CA GLU A 82 -2.42 0.62 4.07
C GLU A 82 -0.93 0.36 4.40
N GLU A 83 -0.64 -0.73 5.10
CA GLU A 83 0.75 -1.07 5.42
C GLU A 83 1.58 -1.37 4.18
N LEU A 84 0.99 -2.07 3.20
CA LEU A 84 1.64 -2.35 1.91
C LEU A 84 1.97 -1.05 1.18
N ASP A 85 1.08 -0.07 1.18
CA ASP A 85 1.32 1.25 0.59
C ASP A 85 2.47 1.98 1.29
N ARG A 86 2.55 1.87 2.63
CA ARG A 86 3.58 2.53 3.44
C ARG A 86 4.97 1.94 3.24
N ILE A 87 5.11 0.60 3.21
CA ILE A 87 6.43 -0.07 3.19
C ILE A 87 6.82 -0.60 1.81
N GLY A 88 5.89 -0.61 0.84
CA GLY A 88 6.09 -1.17 -0.50
C GLY A 88 6.01 -2.69 -0.54
N LEU A 89 5.71 -3.22 -1.74
CA LEU A 89 5.41 -4.65 -1.96
C LEU A 89 6.55 -5.59 -1.53
N SER A 90 7.81 -5.22 -1.77
CA SER A 90 8.95 -6.08 -1.45
C SER A 90 9.13 -6.28 0.06
N GLN A 91 9.03 -5.20 0.83
CA GLN A 91 9.11 -5.26 2.29
C GLN A 91 7.88 -5.94 2.89
N ALA A 92 6.69 -5.70 2.32
CA ALA A 92 5.45 -6.36 2.70
C ALA A 92 5.56 -7.89 2.59
N LEU A 93 6.09 -8.41 1.47
CA LEU A 93 6.35 -9.84 1.27
C LEU A 93 7.32 -10.39 2.31
N CYS A 94 8.45 -9.72 2.57
CA CYS A 94 9.40 -10.15 3.60
C CYS A 94 8.77 -10.18 5.00
N LYS A 95 8.00 -9.14 5.36
CA LYS A 95 7.33 -9.05 6.67
C LYS A 95 6.25 -10.10 6.83
N ALA A 96 5.39 -10.31 5.83
CA ALA A 96 4.37 -11.34 5.83
C ALA A 96 4.98 -12.74 5.93
N CYS A 97 6.05 -13.01 5.16
CA CYS A 97 6.74 -14.29 5.18
C CYS A 97 7.30 -14.60 6.57
N ARG A 98 8.00 -13.64 7.21
CA ARG A 98 8.50 -13.79 8.58
C ARG A 98 7.38 -14.05 9.59
N ALA A 99 6.26 -13.34 9.46
CA ALA A 99 5.10 -13.50 10.33
C ALA A 99 4.46 -14.89 10.19
N ALA A 100 4.37 -15.42 8.96
CA ALA A 100 3.88 -16.77 8.71
C ALA A 100 4.82 -17.84 9.30
N VAL A 101 6.12 -17.73 9.04
CA VAL A 101 7.13 -18.70 9.53
C VAL A 101 7.20 -18.71 11.06
N LYS A 102 7.06 -17.55 11.72
CA LYS A 102 7.05 -17.44 13.20
C LYS A 102 5.95 -18.28 13.87
N GLN A 103 4.87 -18.57 13.18
CA GLN A 103 3.73 -19.36 13.68
C GLN A 103 4.01 -20.88 13.61
N ILE A 104 4.98 -21.33 12.81
CA ILE A 104 5.36 -22.73 12.70
C ILE A 104 6.15 -23.13 13.95
N LYS A 105 5.62 -24.06 14.74
CA LYS A 105 6.20 -24.54 16.01
C LYS A 105 6.79 -25.94 15.92
N VAL A 106 6.67 -26.57 14.75
CA VAL A 106 7.29 -27.88 14.48
C VAL A 106 8.66 -27.72 13.82
N PRO A 107 9.59 -28.65 14.03
CA PRO A 107 10.90 -28.59 13.39
C PRO A 107 10.79 -28.77 11.86
N PHE A 108 11.65 -28.06 11.13
CA PHE A 108 11.84 -28.20 9.69
C PHE A 108 13.32 -27.99 9.35
N HIS A 109 13.79 -28.56 8.23
CA HIS A 109 15.20 -28.52 7.84
C HIS A 109 15.46 -27.79 6.53
N GLU A 110 14.44 -27.65 5.70
CA GLU A 110 14.50 -26.97 4.39
C GLU A 110 13.28 -26.10 4.21
N ILE A 111 13.46 -24.96 3.58
CA ILE A 111 12.38 -24.03 3.26
C ILE A 111 12.29 -23.92 1.75
N ILE A 112 11.09 -24.13 1.19
CA ILE A 112 10.84 -23.96 -0.25
C ILE A 112 9.83 -22.84 -0.43
N ILE A 113 10.25 -21.80 -1.15
CA ILE A 113 9.40 -20.64 -1.49
C ILE A 113 9.03 -20.72 -2.97
N ASP A 114 7.75 -20.56 -3.32
CA ASP A 114 7.38 -20.41 -4.73
C ASP A 114 7.94 -19.12 -5.31
N GLY A 115 8.44 -19.20 -6.55
CA GLY A 115 8.93 -18.03 -7.27
C GLY A 115 10.45 -17.96 -7.41
N THR A 116 10.99 -16.73 -7.34
CA THR A 116 12.41 -16.42 -7.63
C THR A 116 13.10 -15.61 -6.55
N VAL A 117 12.36 -15.18 -5.53
CA VAL A 117 12.86 -14.25 -4.50
C VAL A 117 12.87 -14.94 -3.14
N ASN A 118 14.00 -14.87 -2.45
CA ASN A 118 14.10 -15.31 -1.06
C ASN A 118 13.61 -14.19 -0.14
N PHE A 119 12.39 -14.32 0.39
CA PHE A 119 11.79 -13.36 1.33
C PHE A 119 12.36 -13.42 2.75
N LEU A 120 13.19 -14.45 3.04
CA LEU A 120 13.87 -14.63 4.33
C LEU A 120 15.38 -14.32 4.24
N ARG A 121 15.85 -13.67 3.15
CA ARG A 121 17.25 -13.38 2.89
C ARG A 121 17.99 -12.65 4.02
N ASP A 122 17.26 -11.80 4.76
CA ASP A 122 17.80 -10.99 5.86
C ASP A 122 17.52 -11.63 7.23
N THR A 123 17.45 -12.97 7.29
CA THR A 123 17.18 -13.72 8.52
C THR A 123 18.19 -14.88 8.66
N PRO A 124 18.37 -15.45 9.86
CA PRO A 124 19.22 -16.65 10.05
C PRO A 124 18.77 -17.86 9.23
N LEU A 125 17.53 -17.86 8.71
CA LEU A 125 16.97 -18.93 7.89
C LEU A 125 17.40 -18.85 6.41
N ALA A 126 18.08 -17.79 6.00
CA ALA A 126 18.39 -17.51 4.58
C ALA A 126 19.12 -18.68 3.88
N SER A 127 20.03 -19.36 4.59
CA SER A 127 20.80 -20.51 4.06
C SER A 127 19.97 -21.79 3.88
N HIS A 128 18.81 -21.89 4.52
CA HIS A 128 17.91 -23.03 4.42
C HIS A 128 16.86 -22.88 3.32
N VAL A 129 16.83 -21.70 2.66
CA VAL A 129 15.82 -21.37 1.66
C VAL A 129 16.24 -21.80 0.27
N GLN A 130 15.37 -22.55 -0.39
CA GLN A 130 15.38 -22.79 -1.83
C GLN A 130 14.19 -22.09 -2.48
N VAL A 131 14.44 -21.27 -3.50
CA VAL A 131 13.39 -20.69 -4.34
C VAL A 131 13.16 -21.55 -5.55
N LEU A 132 11.90 -21.88 -5.85
CA LEU A 132 11.54 -22.76 -6.94
C LEU A 132 10.31 -22.25 -7.67
N LYS A 133 10.45 -21.90 -8.95
CA LYS A 133 9.30 -21.47 -9.79
C LYS A 133 8.29 -22.60 -9.95
N LYS A 134 7.02 -22.30 -9.69
CA LYS A 134 5.90 -23.24 -9.74
C LYS A 134 6.07 -24.36 -8.71
N ALA A 135 6.57 -24.02 -7.53
CA ALA A 135 6.73 -24.97 -6.44
C ALA A 135 5.38 -25.50 -5.94
N ASP A 136 4.35 -24.70 -6.05
CA ASP A 136 2.95 -25.05 -5.78
C ASP A 136 2.42 -26.26 -6.59
N LEU A 137 3.05 -26.57 -7.71
CA LEU A 137 2.77 -27.78 -8.52
C LEU A 137 3.64 -28.99 -8.15
N LEU A 138 4.73 -28.77 -7.44
CA LEU A 138 5.82 -29.74 -7.32
C LEU A 138 6.04 -30.20 -5.88
N VAL A 139 5.66 -29.33 -4.92
CA VAL A 139 5.95 -29.50 -3.49
C VAL A 139 4.64 -29.40 -2.73
N PRO A 140 4.13 -30.49 -2.16
CA PRO A 140 2.84 -30.50 -1.46
C PRO A 140 2.73 -29.48 -0.33
N GLU A 141 3.82 -29.21 0.40
CA GLU A 141 3.85 -28.21 1.46
C GLU A 141 3.59 -26.79 0.91
N VAL A 142 4.15 -26.46 -0.26
CA VAL A 142 3.92 -25.17 -0.94
C VAL A 142 2.48 -25.11 -1.46
N SER A 143 1.99 -26.22 -2.02
CA SER A 143 0.59 -26.38 -2.46
C SER A 143 -0.39 -26.15 -1.31
N ALA A 144 -0.15 -26.76 -0.15
CA ALA A 144 -0.95 -26.60 1.05
C ALA A 144 -0.93 -25.15 1.57
N ALA A 145 0.25 -24.53 1.62
CA ALA A 145 0.44 -23.13 2.00
C ALA A 145 -0.36 -22.20 1.08
N SER A 146 -0.30 -22.41 -0.24
CA SER A 146 -1.05 -21.68 -1.26
C SER A 146 -2.57 -21.78 -1.06
N ILE A 147 -3.08 -22.99 -0.85
CA ILE A 147 -4.51 -23.26 -0.66
C ILE A 147 -5.03 -22.52 0.58
N VAL A 148 -4.36 -22.68 1.72
CA VAL A 148 -4.82 -22.07 2.99
C VAL A 148 -4.74 -20.55 2.94
N ALA A 149 -3.67 -19.97 2.36
CA ALA A 149 -3.55 -18.54 2.18
C ALA A 149 -4.63 -17.99 1.23
N LYS A 150 -4.93 -18.73 0.15
CA LYS A 150 -5.96 -18.32 -0.83
C LYS A 150 -7.35 -18.33 -0.22
N VAL A 151 -7.73 -19.39 0.50
CA VAL A 151 -9.05 -19.48 1.16
C VAL A 151 -9.18 -18.37 2.19
N ALA A 152 -8.20 -18.20 3.08
CA ALA A 152 -8.25 -17.17 4.10
C ALA A 152 -8.37 -15.75 3.53
N ARG A 153 -7.65 -15.45 2.43
CA ARG A 153 -7.76 -14.15 1.77
C ARG A 153 -9.11 -13.96 1.08
N ASP A 154 -9.63 -14.98 0.42
CA ASP A 154 -10.93 -14.89 -0.26
C ASP A 154 -12.05 -14.69 0.76
N GLU A 155 -12.05 -15.38 1.91
CA GLU A 155 -12.97 -15.16 3.03
C GLU A 155 -12.92 -13.69 3.52
N TYR A 156 -11.73 -13.14 3.71
CA TYR A 156 -11.56 -11.73 4.05
C TYR A 156 -12.20 -10.81 3.00
N MET A 157 -12.00 -11.09 1.71
CA MET A 157 -12.57 -10.29 0.63
C MET A 157 -14.11 -10.39 0.55
N TYR A 158 -14.69 -11.52 0.95
CA TYR A 158 -16.15 -11.65 1.06
C TYR A 158 -16.71 -10.80 2.20
N GLN A 159 -16.06 -10.80 3.37
CA GLN A 159 -16.43 -9.90 4.47
C GLN A 159 -16.26 -8.42 4.07
N LEU A 160 -15.25 -8.12 3.26
CA LEU A 160 -15.03 -6.78 2.75
C LEU A 160 -16.13 -6.33 1.80
N ALA A 161 -16.72 -7.24 1.02
CA ALA A 161 -17.84 -6.94 0.13
C ALA A 161 -19.09 -6.51 0.91
N GLU A 162 -19.31 -7.08 2.10
CA GLU A 162 -20.39 -6.67 2.99
C GLU A 162 -20.14 -5.28 3.59
N LYS A 163 -18.88 -5.02 4.00
CA LYS A 163 -18.47 -3.74 4.59
C LYS A 163 -18.46 -2.59 3.59
N TYR A 164 -18.11 -2.87 2.34
CA TYR A 164 -18.00 -1.90 1.25
C TYR A 164 -18.84 -2.34 0.04
N PRO A 165 -20.18 -2.26 0.12
CA PRO A 165 -21.06 -2.70 -0.95
C PRO A 165 -20.85 -1.86 -2.23
N GLY A 166 -21.05 -2.50 -3.38
CA GLY A 166 -20.99 -1.85 -4.68
C GLY A 166 -19.64 -1.96 -5.40
N TYR A 167 -18.55 -2.37 -4.71
CA TYR A 167 -17.27 -2.65 -5.37
C TYR A 167 -17.23 -4.01 -6.06
N GLY A 168 -18.03 -5.00 -5.63
CA GLY A 168 -18.05 -6.35 -6.18
C GLY A 168 -16.88 -7.23 -5.73
N PHE A 169 -16.33 -6.98 -4.53
CA PHE A 169 -15.20 -7.73 -3.98
C PHE A 169 -15.45 -9.23 -3.88
N GLU A 170 -16.71 -9.66 -3.71
CA GLU A 170 -17.12 -11.06 -3.69
C GLU A 170 -16.90 -11.77 -5.03
N LYS A 171 -16.83 -11.03 -6.15
CA LYS A 171 -16.66 -11.60 -7.50
C LYS A 171 -15.23 -11.65 -7.96
N HIS A 172 -14.46 -10.61 -7.69
CA HIS A 172 -13.10 -10.45 -8.22
C HIS A 172 -12.01 -10.37 -7.16
N VAL A 173 -12.36 -10.52 -5.87
CA VAL A 173 -11.45 -10.52 -4.71
C VAL A 173 -10.34 -9.46 -4.78
N GLY A 174 -10.73 -8.27 -5.22
CA GLY A 174 -9.86 -7.09 -5.33
C GLY A 174 -9.02 -6.98 -6.60
N TYR A 175 -9.09 -7.93 -7.53
CA TYR A 175 -8.38 -7.82 -8.82
C TYR A 175 -8.99 -6.76 -9.73
N GLY A 176 -8.14 -6.15 -10.57
CA GLY A 176 -8.49 -5.08 -11.50
C GLY A 176 -9.28 -5.55 -12.71
N THR A 177 -10.51 -5.94 -12.50
CA THR A 177 -11.48 -6.27 -13.56
C THR A 177 -12.17 -5.02 -14.09
N ALA A 178 -12.84 -5.11 -15.25
CA ALA A 178 -13.66 -4.03 -15.78
C ALA A 178 -14.75 -3.58 -14.77
N ALA A 179 -15.37 -4.54 -14.06
CA ALA A 179 -16.36 -4.26 -13.02
C ALA A 179 -15.75 -3.48 -11.84
N HIS A 180 -14.55 -3.84 -11.38
CA HIS A 180 -13.84 -3.14 -10.33
C HIS A 180 -13.48 -1.71 -10.73
N LYS A 181 -13.01 -1.54 -11.99
CA LYS A 181 -12.72 -0.21 -12.54
C LYS A 181 -13.98 0.67 -12.58
N ALA A 182 -15.10 0.16 -13.09
CA ALA A 182 -16.36 0.89 -13.12
C ALA A 182 -16.87 1.27 -11.70
N ALA A 183 -16.69 0.38 -10.72
CA ALA A 183 -17.01 0.68 -9.34
C ALA A 183 -16.13 1.82 -8.76
N LEU A 184 -14.82 1.83 -9.07
CA LEU A 184 -13.90 2.89 -8.68
C LEU A 184 -14.25 4.24 -9.32
N GLU A 185 -14.67 4.24 -10.59
CA GLU A 185 -15.11 5.46 -11.29
C GLU A 185 -16.36 6.07 -10.63
N LYS A 186 -17.24 5.22 -10.09
CA LYS A 186 -18.49 5.64 -9.47
C LYS A 186 -18.34 6.01 -7.99
N LEU A 187 -17.55 5.25 -7.22
CA LEU A 187 -17.52 5.31 -5.75
C LEU A 187 -16.20 5.90 -5.21
N GLY A 188 -15.18 6.06 -6.07
CA GLY A 188 -13.83 6.35 -5.62
C GLY A 188 -13.18 5.16 -4.89
N PRO A 189 -11.95 5.28 -4.40
CA PRO A 189 -11.27 4.23 -3.65
C PRO A 189 -11.70 4.22 -2.17
N CYS A 190 -12.05 3.04 -1.64
CA CYS A 190 -12.23 2.85 -0.20
C CYS A 190 -10.87 2.62 0.51
N PRO A 191 -10.81 2.62 1.87
CA PRO A 191 -9.57 2.43 2.64
C PRO A 191 -8.80 1.15 2.32
N GLU A 192 -9.48 0.13 1.81
CA GLU A 192 -8.85 -1.15 1.46
C GLU A 192 -8.17 -1.17 0.08
N HIS A 193 -8.28 -0.08 -0.69
CA HIS A 193 -7.56 0.05 -1.95
C HIS A 193 -6.11 0.43 -1.73
N ARG A 194 -5.23 -0.18 -2.52
CA ARG A 194 -3.78 0.07 -2.50
C ARG A 194 -3.44 1.32 -3.29
N LYS A 195 -3.38 2.44 -2.60
CA LYS A 195 -3.22 3.78 -3.18
C LYS A 195 -1.89 3.96 -3.93
N SER A 196 -0.86 3.21 -3.56
CA SER A 196 0.44 3.20 -4.25
C SER A 196 0.42 2.45 -5.58
N PHE A 197 -0.62 1.63 -5.84
CA PHE A 197 -0.74 0.89 -7.10
C PHE A 197 -1.19 1.84 -8.21
N LYS A 198 -0.43 1.84 -9.32
CA LYS A 198 -0.66 2.75 -10.46
C LYS A 198 -2.14 2.86 -10.90
N PRO A 199 -2.93 1.75 -10.99
CA PRO A 199 -4.34 1.86 -11.39
C PRO A 199 -5.24 2.56 -10.35
N ILE A 200 -4.83 2.60 -9.07
CA ILE A 200 -5.57 3.25 -7.98
C ILE A 200 -5.10 4.68 -7.75
N ALA A 201 -3.81 4.95 -7.95
CA ALA A 201 -3.21 6.26 -7.73
C ALA A 201 -3.96 7.40 -8.46
N GLN A 202 -4.55 7.12 -9.63
CA GLN A 202 -5.33 8.08 -10.40
C GLN A 202 -6.65 8.50 -9.72
N TYR A 203 -7.19 7.67 -8.81
CA TYR A 203 -8.42 7.95 -8.06
C TYR A 203 -8.14 8.54 -6.67
N VAL A 204 -6.89 8.51 -6.22
CA VAL A 204 -6.47 9.06 -4.93
C VAL A 204 -6.12 10.52 -5.12
N GLY A 205 -7.12 11.38 -4.99
CA GLY A 205 -7.07 12.83 -5.01
C GLY A 205 -6.13 13.40 -6.05
N SER A 206 -6.62 14.14 -6.99
CA SER A 206 -5.78 14.88 -7.94
C SER A 206 -4.76 15.70 -7.13
N THR A 207 -3.62 16.02 -7.71
CA THR A 207 -2.65 16.98 -7.12
C THR A 207 -3.36 18.26 -6.65
N ARG A 208 -4.48 18.59 -7.30
CA ARG A 208 -5.37 19.69 -6.98
C ARG A 208 -6.10 19.51 -5.65
N GLU A 209 -6.76 18.35 -5.37
CA GLU A 209 -7.45 18.12 -4.10
C GLU A 209 -6.50 18.06 -2.89
N LYS A 210 -5.26 17.60 -3.11
CA LYS A 210 -4.21 17.66 -2.07
C LYS A 210 -3.75 19.10 -1.86
N GLY A 211 -3.68 19.89 -2.90
CA GLY A 211 -3.45 21.32 -2.85
C GLY A 211 -4.55 22.01 -2.06
N ASP A 212 -5.81 21.79 -2.45
CA ASP A 212 -7.01 22.40 -1.82
C ASP A 212 -7.05 22.09 -0.30
N ARG A 213 -6.77 20.86 0.13
CA ARG A 213 -6.68 20.47 1.55
C ARG A 213 -5.48 21.11 2.27
N GLY A 214 -4.35 21.26 1.59
CA GLY A 214 -3.20 21.98 2.12
C GLY A 214 -3.53 23.46 2.34
N GLU A 215 -4.22 24.07 1.41
CA GLU A 215 -4.70 25.46 1.52
C GLU A 215 -5.74 25.63 2.64
N ASP A 216 -6.68 24.65 2.81
CA ASP A 216 -7.62 24.63 3.92
C ASP A 216 -6.88 24.64 5.26
N ALA A 217 -5.90 23.76 5.43
CA ALA A 217 -5.10 23.67 6.67
C ALA A 217 -4.33 24.97 6.95
N VAL A 218 -3.80 25.63 5.91
CA VAL A 218 -3.13 26.93 6.07
C VAL A 218 -4.11 28.04 6.42
N CYS A 219 -5.33 28.03 5.86
CA CYS A 219 -6.37 28.98 6.24
C CYS A 219 -6.76 28.83 7.71
N ASP A 220 -6.98 27.59 8.19
CA ASP A 220 -7.29 27.30 9.59
C ASP A 220 -6.15 27.79 10.52
N TYR A 221 -4.90 27.46 10.20
CA TYR A 221 -3.71 27.91 10.92
C TYR A 221 -3.61 29.44 11.01
N LEU A 222 -3.87 30.15 9.89
CA LEU A 222 -3.84 31.61 9.86
C LEU A 222 -4.96 32.22 10.69
N VAL A 223 -6.18 31.67 10.65
CA VAL A 223 -7.32 32.12 11.47
C VAL A 223 -7.01 31.91 12.96
N GLU A 224 -6.49 30.74 13.36
CA GLU A 224 -6.06 30.47 14.74
C GLU A 224 -4.94 31.42 15.20
N SER A 225 -4.10 31.87 14.26
CA SER A 225 -3.03 32.88 14.50
C SER A 225 -3.53 34.32 14.47
N GLY A 226 -4.84 34.56 14.35
CA GLY A 226 -5.47 35.87 14.39
C GLY A 226 -5.52 36.62 13.06
N HIS A 227 -5.30 35.95 11.94
CA HIS A 227 -5.47 36.52 10.62
C HIS A 227 -6.95 36.47 10.16
N GLU A 228 -7.35 37.46 9.39
CA GLU A 228 -8.57 37.45 8.58
C GLU A 228 -8.23 36.92 7.18
N ILE A 229 -8.94 35.89 6.70
CA ILE A 229 -8.77 35.41 5.30
C ILE A 229 -9.50 36.37 4.38
N VAL A 230 -8.76 36.98 3.48
CA VAL A 230 -9.27 38.00 2.51
C VAL A 230 -9.64 37.35 1.18
N ALA A 231 -8.81 36.43 0.68
CA ALA A 231 -9.06 35.71 -0.56
C ALA A 231 -8.33 34.39 -0.59
N ARG A 232 -8.83 33.45 -1.39
CA ARG A 232 -8.19 32.16 -1.68
C ARG A 232 -8.13 31.98 -3.19
N ASN A 233 -7.07 31.29 -3.65
CA ASN A 233 -6.87 30.97 -5.06
C ASN A 233 -7.05 32.22 -5.96
N TRP A 234 -6.56 33.38 -5.49
CA TRP A 234 -6.61 34.59 -6.30
C TRP A 234 -5.69 34.46 -7.49
N LYS A 235 -6.24 34.65 -8.67
CA LYS A 235 -5.49 34.53 -9.90
C LYS A 235 -5.94 35.48 -10.97
N ASN A 236 -5.01 35.81 -11.82
CA ASN A 236 -5.22 36.45 -13.10
C ASN A 236 -4.49 35.68 -14.20
N ARG A 237 -4.41 36.26 -15.41
CA ARG A 237 -3.76 35.58 -16.56
C ARG A 237 -2.24 35.36 -16.39
N PHE A 238 -1.60 35.94 -15.39
CA PHE A 238 -0.14 35.92 -15.24
C PHE A 238 0.34 35.21 -13.98
N CYS A 239 -0.46 35.16 -12.94
CA CYS A 239 -0.03 34.67 -11.62
C CYS A 239 -1.21 34.19 -10.77
N GLU A 240 -0.88 33.42 -9.75
CA GLU A 240 -1.79 32.83 -8.77
C GLU A 240 -1.17 32.97 -7.38
N ILE A 241 -2.01 33.28 -6.36
CA ILE A 241 -1.69 33.28 -4.94
C ILE A 241 -2.67 32.36 -4.24
N ASP A 242 -2.17 31.41 -3.46
CA ASP A 242 -2.98 30.39 -2.82
C ASP A 242 -3.86 30.97 -1.72
N VAL A 243 -3.28 31.79 -0.81
CA VAL A 243 -4.02 32.44 0.29
C VAL A 243 -3.58 33.90 0.44
N ILE A 244 -4.56 34.82 0.53
CA ILE A 244 -4.35 36.21 0.93
C ILE A 244 -5.06 36.40 2.27
N SER A 245 -4.31 36.82 3.30
CA SER A 245 -4.84 37.09 4.62
C SER A 245 -4.43 38.48 5.11
N ARG A 246 -5.08 38.96 6.17
CA ARG A 246 -4.79 40.27 6.80
C ARG A 246 -4.51 40.07 8.29
N PHE A 247 -3.43 40.63 8.77
CA PHE A 247 -3.08 40.66 10.19
C PHE A 247 -2.61 42.07 10.58
N ASN A 248 -3.23 42.67 11.57
CA ASN A 248 -2.92 44.03 12.04
C ASN A 248 -2.83 45.07 10.89
N GLY A 249 -3.72 44.98 9.92
CA GLY A 249 -3.77 45.87 8.76
C GLY A 249 -2.77 45.59 7.64
N VAL A 250 -1.87 44.60 7.80
CA VAL A 250 -0.89 44.18 6.80
C VAL A 250 -1.45 42.99 6.04
N LEU A 251 -1.38 43.04 4.70
CA LEU A 251 -1.74 41.92 3.84
C LEU A 251 -0.61 40.91 3.77
N CYS A 252 -0.93 39.63 3.93
CA CYS A 252 -0.01 38.51 3.80
C CYS A 252 -0.39 37.65 2.61
N PHE A 253 0.52 37.54 1.63
CA PHE A 253 0.37 36.74 0.41
C PHE A 253 1.12 35.44 0.60
N THR A 254 0.39 34.34 0.81
CA THR A 254 0.96 33.06 1.21
C THR A 254 0.89 32.06 0.07
N GLU A 255 2.04 31.47 -0.26
CA GLU A 255 2.18 30.27 -1.10
C GLU A 255 2.15 29.02 -0.25
N VAL A 256 1.36 28.03 -0.64
CA VAL A 256 1.20 26.77 0.08
C VAL A 256 1.96 25.65 -0.62
N LYS A 257 2.76 24.92 0.11
CA LYS A 257 3.50 23.76 -0.39
C LYS A 257 3.18 22.51 0.40
N TYR A 258 2.42 21.63 -0.21
CA TYR A 258 2.19 20.31 0.37
C TYR A 258 3.26 19.31 -0.08
N ARG A 259 3.88 18.64 0.90
CA ARG A 259 4.75 17.49 0.69
C ARG A 259 4.53 16.47 1.80
N ARG A 260 4.23 15.21 1.44
CA ARG A 260 3.96 14.16 2.44
C ARG A 260 5.11 13.95 3.43
N ALA A 261 6.35 14.07 2.97
CA ALA A 261 7.57 13.88 3.77
C ALA A 261 8.23 15.18 4.25
N GLY A 262 7.62 16.36 4.00
CA GLY A 262 8.24 17.65 4.26
C GLY A 262 9.19 18.11 3.15
N GLY A 263 9.89 19.24 3.36
CA GLY A 263 10.84 19.82 2.39
C GLY A 263 10.17 20.57 1.23
N GLY A 264 8.94 21.07 1.43
CA GLY A 264 8.19 21.82 0.41
C GLY A 264 8.72 23.21 0.17
N LEU A 265 9.30 23.85 1.17
CA LEU A 265 9.78 25.23 1.09
C LEU A 265 11.03 25.39 0.20
N ASP A 266 11.83 24.33 0.02
CA ASP A 266 12.96 24.31 -0.92
C ASP A 266 12.54 24.55 -2.38
N ALA A 267 11.25 24.40 -2.68
CA ALA A 267 10.69 24.64 -4.01
C ALA A 267 10.41 26.13 -4.30
N ILE A 268 10.61 27.02 -3.33
CA ILE A 268 10.41 28.46 -3.51
C ILE A 268 11.71 29.10 -3.98
N ASP A 269 11.93 29.03 -5.27
CA ASP A 269 13.08 29.62 -5.93
C ASP A 269 12.91 31.13 -6.20
N LYS A 270 13.97 31.78 -6.68
CA LYS A 270 13.96 33.22 -7.05
C LYS A 270 12.89 33.56 -8.09
N LYS A 271 12.55 32.62 -8.98
CA LYS A 271 11.54 32.82 -10.01
C LYS A 271 10.15 32.86 -9.39
N LYS A 272 9.84 31.91 -8.50
CA LYS A 272 8.54 31.85 -7.78
C LYS A 272 8.39 33.09 -6.89
N LEU A 273 9.42 33.48 -6.16
CA LEU A 273 9.40 34.69 -5.34
C LEU A 273 9.13 35.94 -6.19
N GLY A 274 9.73 36.07 -7.38
CA GLY A 274 9.44 37.14 -8.33
C GLY A 274 7.98 37.15 -8.80
N GLN A 275 7.41 35.98 -9.05
CA GLN A 275 6.00 35.84 -9.41
C GLN A 275 5.06 36.29 -8.28
N MET A 276 5.38 35.90 -7.04
CA MET A 276 4.60 36.30 -5.86
C MET A 276 4.65 37.82 -5.62
N ARG A 277 5.83 38.46 -5.77
CA ARG A 277 5.97 39.91 -5.69
C ARG A 277 5.10 40.62 -6.73
N PHE A 278 5.19 40.18 -7.97
CA PHE A 278 4.39 40.73 -9.04
C PHE A 278 2.88 40.58 -8.79
N ALA A 279 2.44 39.40 -8.28
CA ALA A 279 1.07 39.13 -7.94
C ALA A 279 0.57 40.06 -6.81
N ALA A 280 1.38 40.24 -5.76
CA ALA A 280 1.07 41.11 -4.64
C ALA A 280 0.96 42.58 -5.08
N GLU A 281 1.88 43.07 -5.91
CA GLU A 281 1.81 44.43 -6.47
C GLU A 281 0.53 44.66 -7.30
N LEU A 282 0.15 43.71 -8.16
CA LEU A 282 -1.09 43.79 -8.92
C LEU A 282 -2.32 43.84 -8.01
N TYR A 283 -2.38 42.94 -7.03
CA TYR A 283 -3.48 42.90 -6.08
C TYR A 283 -3.63 44.22 -5.30
N LEU A 284 -2.50 44.74 -4.79
CA LEU A 284 -2.49 46.02 -4.07
C LEU A 284 -2.96 47.21 -4.95
N ASN A 285 -2.53 47.25 -6.21
CA ASN A 285 -2.95 48.28 -7.16
C ASN A 285 -4.47 48.25 -7.43
N GLU A 286 -5.05 47.03 -7.49
CA GLU A 286 -6.49 46.86 -7.73
C GLU A 286 -7.35 47.12 -6.48
N ASN A 287 -6.75 46.96 -5.27
CA ASN A 287 -7.49 46.99 -4.00
C ASN A 287 -7.11 48.16 -3.05
N GLY A 288 -6.55 49.24 -3.60
CA GLY A 288 -6.35 50.49 -2.85
C GLY A 288 -5.00 50.59 -2.11
N GLY A 289 -4.04 49.70 -2.40
CA GLY A 289 -2.71 49.77 -1.81
C GLY A 289 -2.63 49.17 -0.38
N GLY A 290 -1.51 49.42 0.30
CA GLY A 290 -1.32 49.03 1.70
C GLY A 290 0.01 48.33 1.96
N ALA A 291 0.30 48.07 3.23
CA ALA A 291 1.44 47.28 3.65
C ALA A 291 1.21 45.78 3.35
N ALA A 292 2.24 45.13 2.82
CA ALA A 292 2.16 43.73 2.45
C ALA A 292 3.44 42.96 2.77
N ILE A 293 3.29 41.67 3.06
CA ILE A 293 4.38 40.71 3.21
C ILE A 293 4.10 39.49 2.33
N LEU A 294 5.16 38.81 1.93
CA LEU A 294 5.09 37.50 1.28
C LEU A 294 5.39 36.43 2.30
N ALA A 295 4.68 35.32 2.23
CA ALA A 295 4.92 34.18 3.10
C ALA A 295 4.85 32.87 2.32
N ALA A 296 5.41 31.82 2.92
CA ALA A 296 5.27 30.46 2.44
C ALA A 296 4.92 29.55 3.60
N ALA A 297 3.98 28.64 3.37
CA ALA A 297 3.55 27.65 4.32
C ALA A 297 3.88 26.25 3.82
N GLU A 298 4.52 25.43 4.67
CA GLU A 298 4.70 24.01 4.44
C GLU A 298 3.61 23.23 5.13
N VAL A 299 2.98 22.35 4.38
CA VAL A 299 1.99 21.40 4.89
C VAL A 299 2.49 19.99 4.65
N SER A 300 2.52 19.15 5.67
CA SER A 300 3.01 17.79 5.55
C SER A 300 2.11 16.75 6.24
N GLY A 301 2.42 15.47 6.00
CA GLY A 301 1.70 14.33 6.55
C GLY A 301 0.32 14.08 5.91
N ASP A 302 -0.28 12.95 6.26
CA ASP A 302 -1.60 12.55 5.75
C ASP A 302 -2.75 13.33 6.41
N ASN A 303 -2.49 13.99 7.53
CA ASN A 303 -3.40 14.84 8.28
C ASN A 303 -3.27 16.34 7.94
N TYR A 304 -2.47 16.69 6.95
CA TYR A 304 -2.30 18.06 6.44
C TYR A 304 -1.93 19.08 7.53
N GLN A 305 -0.93 18.79 8.35
CA GLN A 305 -0.44 19.72 9.36
C GLN A 305 0.46 20.79 8.74
N VAL A 306 0.26 22.05 9.14
CA VAL A 306 1.21 23.13 8.84
C VAL A 306 2.44 22.91 9.71
N THR A 307 3.55 22.56 9.06
CA THR A 307 4.82 22.21 9.75
C THR A 307 5.81 23.36 9.78
N ASP A 308 5.66 24.30 8.87
CA ASP A 308 6.48 25.51 8.84
C ASP A 308 5.72 26.67 8.18
N PHE A 309 6.00 27.90 8.64
CA PHE A 309 5.45 29.14 8.07
C PHE A 309 6.53 30.22 8.08
N LEU A 310 7.00 30.60 6.90
CA LEU A 310 8.10 31.53 6.70
C LEU A 310 7.62 32.82 6.06
N VAL A 311 8.02 33.99 6.66
CA VAL A 311 7.93 35.28 6.00
C VAL A 311 9.14 35.41 5.06
N LEU A 312 8.84 35.64 3.77
CA LEU A 312 9.82 35.75 2.71
C LEU A 312 10.27 37.22 2.57
N GLN A 313 11.58 37.43 2.51
CA GLN A 313 12.16 38.79 2.36
C GLN A 313 12.30 39.21 0.90
#